data_842a7499d46587b4be8100c46a5871ca
#
_entry.id   842a7499d46587b4be8100c46a5871ca
#
_cell.length_a   1.000
_cell.length_b   1.000
_cell.length_c   1.000
_cell.angle_alpha   90.00
_cell.angle_beta   90.00
_cell.angle_gamma   90.00
#
_symmetry.space_group_name_H-M   'P 1'
#
loop_
_entity.id
_entity.type
_entity.pdbx_description
1 polymer ?
#
loop_
_entity_poly.entity_id
_entity_poly.type
_entity_poly.pdbx_seq_one_letter_code
_entity_poly.pdbx_strand_id
1 'polypeptide(L)'
;MNIYINSKSLNKYMLRNKLYQYLYSNLNTAYFKATEDHLSIYLKGSLGLFRVDIPCESESDEVKYFSVDFGKWHNALMKFEGCDGINLSINRNLVRLSVDGSSDFITLSVSSYGDDNLEVNSLDDLLVQKRSDILSSNLHIDITDEIADDLYLAYSLFIPQQDVNSVGLGRDGIIYAVRSVILKAFFTNSIDEEFFSNLDPSEDYIYLHKYLIGLIHHVHSSNSTFNFSSDYSTMYWEDESSAIYITQPSRELAIPSDEDLESFVPPKGTGGSFSVDVEYLKNSLGFFDGFYVGSVWKPIRFESIANKEVVVRYKHPTADITKALPSMSDTDGEFVLDSDTVRKVLMKVTDKREDKTTPLEAKFIFDDDAPGVLCEIGNYYSIVFCKLNDDEDS
;
A
#
# COMPACT_ATOMS: atom_id res chain seq x y z
N MET A 1 15.43 -15.96 -32.68
CA MET A 1 15.17 -14.52 -32.56
C MET A 1 16.11 -13.95 -31.51
N ASN A 2 16.79 -12.88 -31.82
CA ASN A 2 17.64 -12.15 -30.85
C ASN A 2 16.99 -10.79 -30.59
N ILE A 3 16.97 -10.41 -29.33
CA ILE A 3 16.34 -9.18 -28.85
C ILE A 3 17.33 -8.48 -27.92
N TYR A 4 17.48 -7.17 -28.08
CA TYR A 4 18.24 -6.33 -27.16
C TYR A 4 17.31 -5.41 -26.37
N ILE A 5 17.47 -5.38 -25.05
CA ILE A 5 16.75 -4.49 -24.14
C ILE A 5 17.77 -3.60 -23.44
N ASN A 6 17.70 -2.29 -23.68
CA ASN A 6 18.60 -1.33 -23.06
C ASN A 6 18.31 -1.11 -21.56
N SER A 7 19.26 -0.53 -20.84
CA SER A 7 19.15 -0.31 -19.38
C SER A 7 17.93 0.49 -18.97
N LYS A 8 17.53 1.52 -19.73
CA LYS A 8 16.38 2.37 -19.42
C LYS A 8 15.08 1.57 -19.46
N SER A 9 14.88 0.79 -20.53
CA SER A 9 13.72 -0.09 -20.70
C SER A 9 13.71 -1.20 -19.65
N LEU A 10 14.86 -1.80 -19.36
CA LEU A 10 15.01 -2.84 -18.34
C LEU A 10 14.66 -2.30 -16.95
N ASN A 11 15.19 -1.14 -16.56
CA ASN A 11 14.90 -0.53 -15.26
C ASN A 11 13.43 -0.17 -15.11
N LYS A 12 12.79 0.39 -16.16
CA LYS A 12 11.35 0.67 -16.15
C LYS A 12 10.55 -0.62 -15.95
N TYR A 13 10.93 -1.69 -16.65
CA TYR A 13 10.31 -3.01 -16.47
C TYR A 13 10.49 -3.54 -15.05
N MET A 14 11.69 -3.46 -14.46
CA MET A 14 11.96 -3.96 -13.11
C MET A 14 11.09 -3.27 -12.05
N LEU A 15 10.84 -1.97 -12.21
CA LEU A 15 9.89 -1.24 -11.36
C LEU A 15 8.47 -1.76 -11.53
N ARG A 16 8.00 -1.95 -12.79
CA ARG A 16 6.65 -2.42 -13.10
C ARG A 16 6.43 -3.90 -12.76
N ASN A 17 7.47 -4.71 -12.87
CA ASN A 17 7.39 -6.13 -12.57
C ASN A 17 6.92 -6.41 -11.13
N LYS A 18 7.15 -5.50 -10.18
CA LYS A 18 6.65 -5.62 -8.81
C LYS A 18 5.13 -5.70 -8.72
N LEU A 19 4.40 -5.24 -9.73
CA LEU A 19 2.94 -5.26 -9.78
C LEU A 19 2.36 -6.69 -9.78
N TYR A 20 3.13 -7.71 -10.19
CA TYR A 20 2.68 -9.10 -10.16
C TYR A 20 2.22 -9.57 -8.78
N GLN A 21 2.78 -9.01 -7.71
CA GLN A 21 2.44 -9.38 -6.33
C GLN A 21 0.97 -9.14 -5.98
N TYR A 22 0.30 -8.21 -6.69
CA TYR A 22 -1.12 -7.89 -6.50
C TYR A 22 -2.07 -8.82 -7.27
N LEU A 23 -1.56 -9.65 -8.16
CA LEU A 23 -2.36 -10.63 -8.88
C LEU A 23 -2.71 -11.86 -8.02
N TYR A 24 -2.23 -11.92 -6.80
CA TYR A 24 -2.41 -12.99 -5.80
C TYR A 24 -2.09 -14.40 -6.32
N SER A 25 -0.99 -14.94 -5.82
CA SER A 25 -0.46 -16.30 -5.78
C SER A 25 -0.47 -17.20 -7.05
N ASN A 26 0.48 -18.11 -7.07
CA ASN A 26 0.66 -19.18 -8.06
C ASN A 26 0.87 -18.70 -9.52
N LEU A 27 1.58 -17.58 -9.69
CA LEU A 27 2.14 -17.23 -10.98
C LEU A 27 3.20 -18.27 -11.34
N ASN A 28 2.78 -19.28 -12.11
CA ASN A 28 3.69 -20.34 -12.53
C ASN A 28 4.33 -20.03 -13.89
N THR A 29 3.62 -19.29 -14.73
CA THR A 29 4.02 -19.09 -16.13
C THR A 29 3.96 -17.60 -16.49
N ALA A 30 5.01 -17.11 -17.13
CA ALA A 30 5.03 -15.85 -17.86
C ALA A 30 4.89 -16.16 -19.36
N TYR A 31 3.98 -15.44 -20.01
CA TYR A 31 3.71 -15.56 -21.45
C TYR A 31 4.27 -14.34 -22.16
N PHE A 32 4.84 -14.56 -23.35
CA PHE A 32 5.57 -13.54 -24.06
C PHE A 32 5.11 -13.47 -25.51
N LYS A 33 5.02 -12.24 -26.02
CA LYS A 33 4.90 -11.89 -27.42
C LYS A 33 6.06 -10.98 -27.78
N ALA A 34 6.95 -11.46 -28.60
CA ALA A 34 8.12 -10.72 -29.08
C ALA A 34 7.86 -10.22 -30.49
N THR A 35 8.06 -8.92 -30.70
CA THR A 35 7.97 -8.24 -32.00
C THR A 35 9.30 -7.59 -32.34
N GLU A 36 9.37 -6.83 -33.44
CA GLU A 36 10.55 -6.08 -33.85
C GLU A 36 10.96 -5.01 -32.81
N ASP A 37 9.98 -4.32 -32.21
CA ASP A 37 10.15 -3.11 -31.40
C ASP A 37 9.78 -3.26 -29.93
N HIS A 38 9.10 -4.35 -29.55
CA HIS A 38 8.75 -4.57 -28.14
C HIS A 38 8.60 -6.06 -27.76
N LEU A 39 8.81 -6.31 -26.48
CA LEU A 39 8.56 -7.58 -25.82
C LEU A 39 7.40 -7.40 -24.84
N SER A 40 6.22 -7.94 -25.17
CA SER A 40 5.07 -7.94 -24.27
C SER A 40 5.12 -9.15 -23.35
N ILE A 41 4.91 -8.93 -22.07
CA ILE A 41 4.89 -9.97 -21.03
C ILE A 41 3.51 -9.96 -20.36
N TYR A 42 2.88 -11.13 -20.30
CA TYR A 42 1.58 -11.33 -19.67
C TYR A 42 1.71 -12.22 -18.45
N LEU A 43 1.17 -11.76 -17.33
CA LEU A 43 1.11 -12.48 -16.06
C LEU A 43 -0.34 -12.59 -15.61
N LYS A 44 -0.87 -13.81 -15.59
CA LYS A 44 -2.24 -14.08 -15.14
C LYS A 44 -2.22 -14.71 -13.75
N GLY A 45 -2.78 -14.01 -12.77
CA GLY A 45 -3.03 -14.51 -11.42
C GLY A 45 -4.49 -14.89 -11.19
N SER A 46 -4.81 -15.29 -9.97
CA SER A 46 -6.20 -15.63 -9.59
C SER A 46 -7.11 -14.39 -9.52
N LEU A 47 -6.55 -13.21 -9.26
CA LEU A 47 -7.32 -11.97 -9.11
C LEU A 47 -7.29 -11.08 -10.34
N GLY A 48 -6.45 -11.35 -11.35
CA GLY A 48 -6.37 -10.46 -12.49
C GLY A 48 -5.30 -10.83 -13.52
N LEU A 49 -5.07 -9.88 -14.41
CA LEU A 49 -4.09 -9.99 -15.50
C LEU A 49 -3.27 -8.71 -15.56
N PHE A 50 -1.97 -8.85 -15.68
CA PHE A 50 -1.01 -7.79 -15.91
C PHE A 50 -0.31 -7.97 -17.26
N ARG A 51 -0.21 -6.90 -18.04
CA ARG A 51 0.62 -6.81 -19.24
C ARG A 51 1.64 -5.71 -19.06
N VAL A 52 2.86 -5.96 -19.48
CA VAL A 52 3.90 -4.94 -19.62
C VAL A 52 4.60 -5.07 -20.96
N ASP A 53 4.77 -3.95 -21.64
CA ASP A 53 5.44 -3.83 -22.93
C ASP A 53 6.83 -3.21 -22.72
N ILE A 54 7.87 -3.95 -23.05
CA ILE A 54 9.26 -3.51 -22.91
C ILE A 54 9.76 -3.12 -24.30
N PRO A 55 10.11 -1.84 -24.54
CA PRO A 55 10.75 -1.44 -25.77
C PRO A 55 12.06 -2.21 -25.97
N CYS A 56 12.26 -2.77 -27.14
CA CYS A 56 13.44 -3.56 -27.48
C CYS A 56 13.82 -3.38 -28.95
N GLU A 57 14.98 -3.89 -29.31
CA GLU A 57 15.45 -3.98 -30.71
C GLU A 57 15.57 -5.45 -31.08
N SER A 58 15.00 -5.86 -32.19
CA SER A 58 15.07 -7.22 -32.70
C SER A 58 15.72 -7.27 -34.09
N GLU A 59 16.47 -8.35 -34.36
CA GLU A 59 17.03 -8.63 -35.69
C GLU A 59 16.00 -9.26 -36.66
N SER A 60 14.76 -9.48 -36.21
CA SER A 60 13.74 -10.22 -36.97
C SER A 60 12.40 -9.51 -36.89
N ASP A 61 11.74 -9.33 -38.03
CA ASP A 61 10.39 -8.81 -38.17
C ASP A 61 9.31 -9.87 -37.80
N GLU A 62 9.72 -11.10 -37.49
CA GLU A 62 8.81 -12.18 -37.16
C GLU A 62 8.27 -12.03 -35.74
N VAL A 63 6.96 -12.15 -35.57
CA VAL A 63 6.35 -12.24 -34.23
C VAL A 63 6.56 -13.66 -33.71
N LYS A 64 7.08 -13.75 -32.47
CA LYS A 64 7.28 -15.02 -31.77
C LYS A 64 6.59 -15.00 -30.42
N TYR A 65 5.97 -16.13 -30.12
CA TYR A 65 5.31 -16.38 -28.84
C TYR A 65 6.07 -17.45 -28.08
N PHE A 66 6.26 -17.27 -26.78
CA PHE A 66 6.86 -18.27 -25.91
C PHE A 66 6.39 -18.11 -24.47
N SER A 67 6.60 -19.13 -23.68
CA SER A 67 6.36 -19.07 -22.24
C SER A 67 7.48 -19.69 -21.46
N VAL A 68 7.71 -19.17 -20.25
CA VAL A 68 8.70 -19.68 -19.30
C VAL A 68 8.12 -19.71 -17.88
N ASP A 69 8.76 -20.48 -17.00
CA ASP A 69 8.47 -20.43 -15.58
C ASP A 69 8.72 -19.01 -15.02
N PHE A 70 7.69 -18.40 -14.42
CA PHE A 70 7.75 -17.02 -13.97
C PHE A 70 8.80 -16.81 -12.87
N GLY A 71 8.89 -17.71 -11.88
CA GLY A 71 9.84 -17.59 -10.79
C GLY A 71 11.29 -17.62 -11.28
N LYS A 72 11.59 -18.47 -12.26
CA LYS A 72 12.91 -18.53 -12.90
C LYS A 72 13.20 -17.29 -13.72
N TRP A 73 12.21 -16.80 -14.48
CA TRP A 73 12.33 -15.55 -15.23
C TRP A 73 12.61 -14.36 -14.32
N HIS A 74 11.80 -14.19 -13.28
CA HIS A 74 11.97 -13.12 -12.30
C HIS A 74 13.35 -13.15 -11.65
N ASN A 75 13.75 -14.31 -11.14
CA ASN A 75 15.06 -14.49 -10.51
C ASN A 75 16.23 -14.26 -11.49
N ALA A 76 16.07 -14.64 -12.76
CA ALA A 76 17.08 -14.38 -13.78
C ALA A 76 17.25 -12.88 -14.03
N LEU A 77 16.13 -12.16 -14.19
CA LEU A 77 16.16 -10.70 -14.40
C LEU A 77 16.79 -9.95 -13.23
N MET A 78 16.46 -10.32 -11.99
CA MET A 78 17.05 -9.69 -10.80
C MET A 78 18.60 -9.81 -10.75
N LYS A 79 19.20 -10.78 -11.44
CA LYS A 79 20.66 -10.88 -11.56
C LYS A 79 21.28 -9.85 -12.51
N PHE A 80 20.46 -9.24 -13.37
CA PHE A 80 20.87 -8.23 -14.33
C PHE A 80 20.46 -6.80 -13.91
N GLU A 81 20.01 -6.63 -12.68
CA GLU A 81 19.71 -5.30 -12.13
C GLU A 81 20.98 -4.44 -12.14
N GLY A 82 20.87 -3.23 -12.72
CA GLY A 82 22.00 -2.29 -12.82
C GLY A 82 22.94 -2.52 -14.03
N CYS A 83 22.65 -3.49 -14.91
CA CYS A 83 23.41 -3.67 -16.16
C CYS A 83 23.01 -2.64 -17.22
N ASP A 84 23.91 -2.36 -18.17
CA ASP A 84 23.69 -1.41 -19.27
C ASP A 84 22.66 -1.89 -20.31
N GLY A 85 22.37 -3.19 -20.33
CA GLY A 85 21.36 -3.82 -21.17
C GLY A 85 21.52 -5.33 -21.16
N ILE A 86 20.50 -6.02 -21.70
CA ILE A 86 20.50 -7.47 -21.81
C ILE A 86 20.18 -7.92 -23.24
N ASN A 87 20.82 -8.99 -23.67
CA ASN A 87 20.52 -9.72 -24.91
C ASN A 87 19.70 -10.96 -24.58
N LEU A 88 18.59 -11.14 -25.27
CA LEU A 88 17.75 -12.32 -25.22
C LEU A 88 17.90 -13.10 -26.52
N SER A 89 18.39 -14.33 -26.45
CA SER A 89 18.38 -15.25 -27.58
C SER A 89 17.32 -16.33 -27.33
N ILE A 90 16.29 -16.35 -28.20
CA ILE A 90 15.08 -17.16 -28.04
C ILE A 90 15.05 -18.23 -29.11
N ASN A 91 14.87 -19.49 -28.70
CA ASN A 91 14.62 -20.61 -29.57
C ASN A 91 13.54 -21.55 -29.00
N ARG A 92 13.23 -22.64 -29.70
CA ARG A 92 12.15 -23.57 -29.32
C ARG A 92 12.26 -24.14 -27.90
N ASN A 93 13.48 -24.29 -27.39
CA ASN A 93 13.72 -25.02 -26.15
C ASN A 93 14.14 -24.12 -25.00
N LEU A 94 14.72 -22.96 -25.30
CA LEU A 94 15.29 -22.10 -24.26
C LEU A 94 15.34 -20.64 -24.67
N VAL A 95 15.33 -19.80 -23.62
CA VAL A 95 15.67 -18.40 -23.67
C VAL A 95 17.01 -18.23 -22.96
N ARG A 96 17.98 -17.63 -23.61
CA ARG A 96 19.27 -17.26 -23.04
C ARG A 96 19.30 -15.76 -22.81
N LEU A 97 19.55 -15.37 -21.57
CA LEU A 97 19.77 -13.98 -21.17
C LEU A 97 21.27 -13.77 -20.96
N SER A 98 21.84 -12.70 -21.50
CA SER A 98 23.24 -12.33 -21.31
C SER A 98 23.39 -10.81 -21.26
N VAL A 99 24.40 -10.33 -20.54
CA VAL A 99 24.77 -8.91 -20.56
C VAL A 99 25.61 -8.66 -21.80
N ASP A 100 25.43 -7.49 -22.40
CA ASP A 100 26.24 -7.10 -23.54
C ASP A 100 27.73 -7.00 -23.16
N GLY A 101 28.58 -7.59 -24.00
CA GLY A 101 30.04 -7.63 -23.74
C GLY A 101 30.52 -8.58 -22.64
N SER A 102 29.63 -9.33 -21.98
CA SER A 102 29.96 -10.34 -20.94
C SER A 102 29.87 -11.76 -21.47
N SER A 103 30.71 -12.65 -20.91
CA SER A 103 30.57 -14.09 -21.12
C SER A 103 29.48 -14.73 -20.26
N ASP A 104 28.93 -13.97 -19.29
CA ASP A 104 27.94 -14.48 -18.33
C ASP A 104 26.56 -14.57 -18.97
N PHE A 105 25.90 -15.68 -18.74
CA PHE A 105 24.54 -15.90 -19.24
C PHE A 105 23.71 -16.78 -18.30
N ILE A 106 22.40 -16.61 -18.40
CA ILE A 106 21.40 -17.48 -17.76
C ILE A 106 20.55 -18.10 -18.86
N THR A 107 20.24 -19.38 -18.72
CA THR A 107 19.39 -20.10 -19.68
C THR A 107 18.14 -20.61 -18.97
N LEU A 108 16.99 -20.32 -19.54
CA LEU A 108 15.67 -20.76 -19.07
C LEU A 108 15.04 -21.70 -20.08
N SER A 109 14.40 -22.77 -19.60
CA SER A 109 13.63 -23.67 -20.45
C SER A 109 12.35 -22.99 -20.90
N VAL A 110 12.04 -23.10 -22.18
CA VAL A 110 10.78 -22.66 -22.80
C VAL A 110 9.74 -23.76 -22.64
N SER A 111 8.55 -23.41 -22.14
CA SER A 111 7.43 -24.34 -21.97
C SER A 111 6.55 -24.40 -23.21
N SER A 112 6.42 -23.30 -23.96
CA SER A 112 5.75 -23.25 -25.26
C SER A 112 6.47 -22.29 -26.20
N TYR A 113 6.47 -22.58 -27.51
CA TYR A 113 7.07 -21.73 -28.54
C TYR A 113 6.34 -21.87 -29.87
N GLY A 114 6.09 -20.77 -30.56
CA GLY A 114 5.45 -20.81 -31.91
C GLY A 114 5.27 -19.43 -32.53
N ASP A 115 4.74 -19.43 -33.74
CA ASP A 115 4.38 -18.25 -34.53
C ASP A 115 2.92 -17.81 -34.25
N ASP A 116 2.18 -18.63 -33.52
CA ASP A 116 0.85 -18.34 -32.98
C ASP A 116 0.72 -19.00 -31.61
N ASN A 117 0.08 -18.32 -30.70
CA ASN A 117 -0.17 -18.83 -29.35
C ASN A 117 -1.57 -18.41 -28.92
N LEU A 118 -2.52 -19.36 -29.02
CA LEU A 118 -3.91 -19.15 -28.64
C LEU A 118 -4.06 -18.61 -27.21
N GLU A 119 -3.16 -18.98 -26.32
CA GLU A 119 -3.19 -18.54 -24.91
C GLU A 119 -2.83 -17.05 -24.79
N VAL A 120 -1.79 -16.57 -25.45
CA VAL A 120 -1.42 -15.14 -25.46
C VAL A 120 -2.49 -14.29 -26.13
N ASN A 121 -3.02 -14.74 -27.27
CA ASN A 121 -4.11 -14.05 -27.94
C ASN A 121 -5.36 -13.98 -27.05
N SER A 122 -5.70 -15.06 -26.33
CA SER A 122 -6.79 -15.08 -25.36
C SER A 122 -6.56 -14.13 -24.18
N LEU A 123 -5.30 -13.93 -23.72
CA LEU A 123 -4.97 -12.96 -22.67
C LEU A 123 -5.10 -11.52 -23.18
N ASP A 124 -4.67 -11.25 -24.40
CA ASP A 124 -4.86 -9.93 -25.04
C ASP A 124 -6.36 -9.61 -25.21
N ASP A 125 -7.14 -10.52 -25.75
CA ASP A 125 -8.59 -10.38 -25.92
C ASP A 125 -9.28 -10.15 -24.58
N LEU A 126 -8.90 -10.91 -23.54
CA LEU A 126 -9.43 -10.74 -22.19
C LEU A 126 -9.13 -9.35 -21.63
N LEU A 127 -7.90 -8.86 -21.81
CA LEU A 127 -7.51 -7.53 -21.34
C LEU A 127 -8.31 -6.43 -22.05
N VAL A 128 -8.47 -6.53 -23.37
CA VAL A 128 -9.27 -5.61 -24.19
C VAL A 128 -10.73 -5.62 -23.77
N GLN A 129 -11.31 -6.81 -23.54
CA GLN A 129 -12.68 -6.95 -23.07
C GLN A 129 -12.85 -6.31 -21.70
N LYS A 130 -12.00 -6.63 -20.72
CA LYS A 130 -12.06 -6.08 -19.37
C LYS A 130 -11.89 -4.55 -19.34
N ARG A 131 -10.98 -4.04 -20.17
CA ARG A 131 -10.82 -2.60 -20.38
C ARG A 131 -12.13 -1.96 -20.85
N SER A 132 -12.74 -2.53 -21.89
CA SER A 132 -14.01 -2.01 -22.46
C SER A 132 -15.15 -2.05 -21.44
N ASP A 133 -15.31 -3.18 -20.73
CA ASP A 133 -16.35 -3.37 -19.74
C ASP A 133 -16.24 -2.35 -18.59
N ILE A 134 -15.00 -2.13 -18.08
CA ILE A 134 -14.75 -1.24 -16.96
C ILE A 134 -14.88 0.22 -17.37
N LEU A 135 -14.29 0.63 -18.51
CA LEU A 135 -14.40 2.01 -18.99
C LEU A 135 -15.83 2.42 -19.34
N SER A 136 -16.70 1.45 -19.69
CA SER A 136 -18.11 1.74 -19.95
C SER A 136 -18.91 2.17 -18.72
N SER A 137 -18.41 1.94 -17.52
CA SER A 137 -19.03 2.37 -16.26
C SER A 137 -18.90 3.87 -16.00
N ASN A 138 -17.92 4.54 -16.62
CA ASN A 138 -17.48 5.93 -16.34
C ASN A 138 -17.07 6.18 -14.87
N LEU A 139 -16.88 5.14 -14.08
CA LEU A 139 -16.46 5.29 -12.69
C LEU A 139 -14.95 5.31 -12.60
N HIS A 140 -14.38 6.43 -12.26
CA HIS A 140 -12.95 6.59 -12.10
C HIS A 140 -12.59 7.50 -10.92
N ILE A 141 -11.38 7.35 -10.45
CA ILE A 141 -10.77 8.21 -9.44
C ILE A 141 -9.39 8.65 -9.93
N ASP A 142 -9.15 9.94 -9.89
CA ASP A 142 -7.83 10.52 -10.10
C ASP A 142 -7.09 10.57 -8.77
N ILE A 143 -5.95 9.92 -8.71
CA ILE A 143 -5.14 9.88 -7.49
C ILE A 143 -4.33 11.16 -7.40
N THR A 144 -4.64 11.96 -6.40
CA THR A 144 -3.86 13.13 -5.98
C THR A 144 -2.72 12.71 -5.04
N ASP A 145 -1.73 13.60 -4.84
CA ASP A 145 -0.65 13.36 -3.88
C ASP A 145 -1.21 13.12 -2.46
N GLU A 146 -2.28 13.82 -2.10
CA GLU A 146 -2.95 13.66 -0.80
C GLU A 146 -3.56 12.27 -0.62
N ILE A 147 -4.31 11.79 -1.62
CA ILE A 147 -4.90 10.44 -1.62
C ILE A 147 -3.79 9.38 -1.60
N ALA A 148 -2.72 9.59 -2.36
CA ALA A 148 -1.59 8.66 -2.41
C ALA A 148 -0.88 8.53 -1.07
N ASP A 149 -0.63 9.64 -0.37
CA ASP A 149 0.00 9.66 0.95
C ASP A 149 -0.87 8.93 1.99
N ASP A 150 -2.18 9.15 1.99
CA ASP A 150 -3.10 8.49 2.91
C ASP A 150 -3.25 6.99 2.60
N LEU A 151 -3.30 6.62 1.31
CA LEU A 151 -3.27 5.20 0.91
C LEU A 151 -1.93 4.54 1.27
N TYR A 152 -0.82 5.26 1.18
CA TYR A 152 0.48 4.76 1.64
C TYR A 152 0.50 4.53 3.15
N LEU A 153 -0.07 5.44 3.94
CA LEU A 153 -0.24 5.27 5.37
C LEU A 153 -1.04 3.99 5.66
N ALA A 154 -2.23 3.85 5.07
CA ALA A 154 -3.07 2.68 5.23
C ALA A 154 -2.33 1.39 4.82
N TYR A 155 -1.77 1.33 3.60
CA TYR A 155 -1.07 0.17 3.08
C TYR A 155 0.11 -0.25 3.97
N SER A 156 0.89 0.70 4.48
CA SER A 156 2.05 0.41 5.32
C SER A 156 1.69 -0.21 6.68
N LEU A 157 0.47 0.00 7.15
CA LEU A 157 -0.06 -0.62 8.36
C LEU A 157 -0.69 -2.00 8.11
N PHE A 158 -1.13 -2.29 6.88
CA PHE A 158 -1.65 -3.61 6.52
C PHE A 158 -0.59 -4.69 6.35
N ILE A 159 0.59 -4.35 5.83
CA ILE A 159 1.63 -5.33 5.49
C ILE A 159 1.92 -6.33 6.63
N PRO A 160 2.03 -5.91 7.91
CA PRO A 160 2.27 -6.82 9.01
C PRO A 160 1.01 -7.50 9.56
N GLN A 161 -0.19 -7.14 9.11
CA GLN A 161 -1.46 -7.62 9.66
C GLN A 161 -2.18 -8.52 8.65
N GLN A 162 -2.59 -9.72 9.08
CA GLN A 162 -3.32 -10.66 8.21
C GLN A 162 -4.83 -10.46 8.28
N ASP A 163 -5.34 -9.89 9.37
CA ASP A 163 -6.76 -9.90 9.73
C ASP A 163 -7.57 -8.76 9.09
N VAL A 164 -6.91 -7.72 8.55
CA VAL A 164 -7.59 -6.59 7.93
C VAL A 164 -7.32 -6.58 6.42
N ASN A 165 -8.40 -6.63 5.65
CA ASN A 165 -8.31 -6.79 4.21
C ASN A 165 -8.80 -5.60 3.40
N SER A 166 -9.47 -4.61 4.01
CA SER A 166 -10.14 -3.54 3.26
C SER A 166 -10.04 -2.19 3.95
N VAL A 167 -10.14 -1.15 3.13
CA VAL A 167 -10.23 0.26 3.50
C VAL A 167 -11.56 0.78 2.99
N GLY A 168 -12.26 1.60 3.77
CA GLY A 168 -13.39 2.39 3.30
C GLY A 168 -12.88 3.66 2.63
N LEU A 169 -13.25 3.89 1.37
CA LEU A 169 -12.99 5.11 0.65
C LEU A 169 -14.28 5.93 0.58
N GLY A 170 -14.32 7.05 1.28
CA GLY A 170 -15.43 8.00 1.30
C GLY A 170 -15.17 9.23 0.42
N ARG A 171 -16.15 10.12 0.33
CA ARG A 171 -16.06 11.36 -0.47
C ARG A 171 -15.01 12.32 0.03
N ASP A 172 -14.81 12.35 1.33
CA ASP A 172 -13.94 13.29 2.06
C ASP A 172 -12.68 12.64 2.63
N GLY A 173 -12.56 11.29 2.52
CA GLY A 173 -11.38 10.63 3.06
C GLY A 173 -11.43 9.12 3.05
N ILE A 174 -10.50 8.52 3.76
CA ILE A 174 -10.41 7.08 3.96
C ILE A 174 -10.59 6.72 5.43
N ILE A 175 -11.19 5.57 5.68
CA ILE A 175 -11.24 4.93 7.00
C ILE A 175 -10.69 3.52 6.90
N TYR A 176 -9.87 3.13 7.86
CA TYR A 176 -9.46 1.74 8.02
C TYR A 176 -9.16 1.42 9.47
N ALA A 177 -9.18 0.13 9.79
CA ALA A 177 -8.86 -0.37 11.11
C ALA A 177 -7.85 -1.52 11.04
N VAL A 178 -6.92 -1.52 11.97
CA VAL A 178 -6.04 -2.65 12.29
C VAL A 178 -6.16 -2.92 13.79
N ARG A 179 -5.68 -4.08 14.24
CA ARG A 179 -5.88 -4.57 15.62
C ARG A 179 -5.65 -3.53 16.73
N SER A 180 -4.69 -2.62 16.55
CA SER A 180 -4.26 -1.66 17.60
C SER A 180 -4.53 -0.20 17.26
N VAL A 181 -5.08 0.08 16.08
CA VAL A 181 -5.33 1.45 15.62
C VAL A 181 -6.50 1.50 14.64
N ILE A 182 -7.31 2.53 14.77
CA ILE A 182 -8.34 2.93 13.81
C ILE A 182 -7.97 4.31 13.32
N LEU A 183 -7.88 4.50 12.00
CA LEU A 183 -7.51 5.77 11.40
C LEU A 183 -8.62 6.26 10.47
N LYS A 184 -9.01 7.53 10.65
CA LYS A 184 -9.71 8.34 9.66
C LYS A 184 -8.75 9.38 9.11
N ALA A 185 -8.59 9.43 7.80
CA ALA A 185 -7.84 10.46 7.09
C ALA A 185 -8.79 11.21 6.17
N PHE A 186 -8.79 12.55 6.24
CA PHE A 186 -9.68 13.42 5.49
C PHE A 186 -8.94 14.09 4.34
N PHE A 187 -9.56 14.18 3.17
CA PHE A 187 -9.01 14.88 2.03
C PHE A 187 -9.43 16.36 2.05
N THR A 188 -8.59 17.23 1.50
CA THR A 188 -8.94 18.64 1.30
C THR A 188 -9.91 18.82 0.15
N ASN A 189 -9.85 17.93 -0.85
CA ASN A 189 -10.77 17.89 -1.99
C ASN A 189 -11.59 16.60 -1.93
N SER A 190 -12.91 16.72 -1.98
CA SER A 190 -13.80 15.57 -2.06
C SER A 190 -13.63 14.84 -3.39
N ILE A 191 -13.80 13.51 -3.36
CA ILE A 191 -13.91 12.70 -4.58
C ILE A 191 -15.25 12.99 -5.25
N ASP A 192 -15.29 12.95 -6.60
CA ASP A 192 -16.48 13.26 -7.39
C ASP A 192 -17.70 12.47 -6.90
N GLU A 193 -18.84 13.15 -6.79
CA GLU A 193 -20.09 12.52 -6.36
C GLU A 193 -20.56 11.43 -7.33
N GLU A 194 -20.26 11.53 -8.62
CA GLU A 194 -20.57 10.52 -9.61
C GLU A 194 -19.92 9.17 -9.29
N PHE A 195 -18.71 9.21 -8.71
CA PHE A 195 -18.02 7.99 -8.29
C PHE A 195 -18.80 7.20 -7.22
N PHE A 196 -19.60 7.87 -6.38
CA PHE A 196 -20.41 7.24 -5.34
C PHE A 196 -21.89 7.05 -5.71
N SER A 197 -22.25 7.36 -6.96
CA SER A 197 -23.68 7.34 -7.39
C SER A 197 -24.35 5.97 -7.26
N ASN A 198 -23.58 4.88 -7.30
CA ASN A 198 -24.09 3.50 -7.21
C ASN A 198 -24.04 2.92 -5.80
N LEU A 199 -23.60 3.68 -4.80
CA LEU A 199 -23.66 3.23 -3.41
C LEU A 199 -25.11 3.24 -2.89
N ASP A 200 -25.40 2.31 -1.99
CA ASP A 200 -26.61 2.42 -1.16
C ASP A 200 -26.56 3.77 -0.43
N PRO A 201 -27.66 4.55 -0.41
CA PRO A 201 -27.71 5.83 0.30
C PRO A 201 -27.35 5.75 1.79
N SER A 202 -27.40 4.58 2.39
CA SER A 202 -26.99 4.32 3.77
C SER A 202 -25.48 4.03 3.92
N GLU A 203 -24.75 3.86 2.83
CA GLU A 203 -23.31 3.59 2.85
C GLU A 203 -22.51 4.87 2.51
N ASP A 204 -21.63 5.27 3.42
CA ASP A 204 -20.77 6.45 3.23
C ASP A 204 -19.44 6.10 2.54
N TYR A 205 -19.14 4.81 2.38
CA TYR A 205 -17.84 4.34 1.94
C TYR A 205 -17.93 3.22 0.90
N ILE A 206 -17.00 3.25 -0.08
CA ILE A 206 -16.66 2.11 -0.93
C ILE A 206 -15.51 1.36 -0.29
N TYR A 207 -15.61 0.04 -0.22
CA TYR A 207 -14.57 -0.78 0.38
C TYR A 207 -13.56 -1.25 -0.66
N LEU A 208 -12.30 -0.85 -0.48
CA LEU A 208 -11.18 -1.26 -1.33
C LEU A 208 -10.35 -2.32 -0.63
N HIS A 209 -10.15 -3.46 -1.29
CA HIS A 209 -9.28 -4.50 -0.76
C HIS A 209 -7.81 -4.07 -0.78
N LYS A 210 -7.01 -4.52 0.20
CA LYS A 210 -5.58 -4.16 0.35
C LYS A 210 -4.74 -4.36 -0.92
N TYR A 211 -5.09 -5.31 -1.79
CA TYR A 211 -4.39 -5.51 -3.06
C TYR A 211 -4.62 -4.37 -4.05
N LEU A 212 -5.83 -3.82 -4.11
CA LEU A 212 -6.09 -2.61 -4.91
C LEU A 212 -5.33 -1.42 -4.37
N ILE A 213 -5.35 -1.23 -3.06
CA ILE A 213 -4.63 -0.13 -2.40
C ILE A 213 -3.13 -0.25 -2.66
N GLY A 214 -2.57 -1.46 -2.52
CA GLY A 214 -1.18 -1.72 -2.83
C GLY A 214 -0.85 -1.44 -4.30
N LEU A 215 -1.73 -1.80 -5.23
CA LEU A 215 -1.55 -1.47 -6.64
C LEU A 215 -1.57 0.05 -6.86
N ILE A 216 -2.58 0.76 -6.35
CA ILE A 216 -2.69 2.21 -6.44
C ILE A 216 -1.42 2.87 -5.93
N HIS A 217 -0.97 2.49 -4.74
CA HIS A 217 0.26 3.01 -4.15
C HIS A 217 1.51 2.78 -5.03
N HIS A 218 1.62 1.61 -5.69
CA HIS A 218 2.79 1.28 -6.50
C HIS A 218 2.83 1.95 -7.87
N VAL A 219 1.66 2.17 -8.49
CA VAL A 219 1.59 2.78 -9.83
C VAL A 219 1.30 4.27 -9.77
N HIS A 220 1.02 4.80 -8.57
CA HIS A 220 0.77 6.20 -8.39
C HIS A 220 1.90 7.05 -9.00
N SER A 221 1.50 7.95 -9.86
CA SER A 221 2.26 9.11 -10.31
C SER A 221 1.26 10.26 -10.36
N SER A 222 1.70 11.50 -10.20
CA SER A 222 0.83 12.67 -10.39
C SER A 222 0.07 12.51 -11.70
N ASN A 223 -1.27 12.35 -11.67
CA ASN A 223 -2.19 12.11 -12.78
C ASN A 223 -2.49 10.64 -13.13
N SER A 224 -2.39 9.71 -12.20
CA SER A 224 -2.87 8.33 -12.43
C SER A 224 -4.38 8.24 -12.24
N THR A 225 -5.10 7.80 -13.27
CA THR A 225 -6.54 7.53 -13.24
C THR A 225 -6.79 6.03 -13.08
N PHE A 226 -7.59 5.67 -12.09
CA PHE A 226 -8.03 4.29 -11.85
C PHE A 226 -9.51 4.16 -12.16
N ASN A 227 -9.84 3.20 -13.02
CA ASN A 227 -11.20 2.96 -13.47
C ASN A 227 -11.80 1.77 -12.74
N PHE A 228 -13.08 1.81 -12.43
CA PHE A 228 -13.79 0.77 -11.68
C PHE A 228 -14.99 0.24 -12.46
N SER A 229 -15.31 -1.04 -12.27
CA SER A 229 -16.59 -1.59 -12.71
C SER A 229 -17.75 -0.96 -11.93
N SER A 230 -18.98 -1.02 -12.48
CA SER A 230 -20.17 -0.42 -11.87
C SER A 230 -20.49 -0.93 -10.46
N ASP A 231 -20.00 -2.11 -10.10
CA ASP A 231 -20.16 -2.74 -8.77
C ASP A 231 -18.89 -2.59 -7.92
N TYR A 232 -17.90 -1.81 -8.37
CA TYR A 232 -16.58 -1.63 -7.74
C TYR A 232 -15.81 -2.93 -7.48
N SER A 233 -16.25 -4.06 -8.04
CA SER A 233 -15.59 -5.35 -7.82
C SER A 233 -14.30 -5.51 -8.61
N THR A 234 -14.11 -4.74 -9.67
CA THR A 234 -12.93 -4.80 -10.54
C THR A 234 -12.39 -3.41 -10.82
N MET A 235 -11.07 -3.29 -10.77
CA MET A 235 -10.34 -2.07 -11.11
C MET A 235 -9.44 -2.30 -12.32
N TYR A 236 -9.34 -1.29 -13.18
CA TYR A 236 -8.44 -1.25 -14.33
C TYR A 236 -7.56 -0.01 -14.28
N TRP A 237 -6.28 -0.20 -14.56
CA TRP A 237 -5.30 0.86 -14.72
C TRP A 237 -4.39 0.57 -15.92
N GLU A 238 -4.00 1.60 -16.65
CA GLU A 238 -3.02 1.52 -17.74
C GLU A 238 -2.15 2.77 -17.82
N ASP A 239 -0.93 2.57 -18.32
CA ASP A 239 -0.03 3.63 -18.78
C ASP A 239 0.50 3.28 -20.20
N GLU A 240 1.46 4.05 -20.69
CA GLU A 240 2.06 3.86 -22.01
C GLU A 240 2.68 2.45 -22.24
N SER A 241 3.02 1.77 -21.17
CA SER A 241 3.80 0.51 -21.23
C SER A 241 3.22 -0.63 -20.41
N SER A 242 2.14 -0.40 -19.70
CA SER A 242 1.59 -1.40 -18.78
C SER A 242 0.08 -1.29 -18.69
N ALA A 243 -0.59 -2.41 -18.53
CA ALA A 243 -2.02 -2.46 -18.22
C ALA A 243 -2.29 -3.58 -17.23
N ILE A 244 -3.16 -3.32 -16.26
CA ILE A 244 -3.56 -4.31 -15.26
C ILE A 244 -5.05 -4.17 -14.95
N TYR A 245 -5.74 -5.29 -14.81
CA TYR A 245 -7.00 -5.32 -14.07
C TYR A 245 -6.89 -6.25 -12.88
N ILE A 246 -7.59 -5.90 -11.81
CA ILE A 246 -7.70 -6.71 -10.59
C ILE A 246 -9.17 -6.80 -10.20
N THR A 247 -9.64 -8.02 -9.96
CA THR A 247 -10.93 -8.28 -9.32
C THR A 247 -10.71 -8.43 -7.82
N GLN A 248 -11.46 -7.70 -7.03
CA GLN A 248 -11.39 -7.77 -5.57
C GLN A 248 -11.86 -9.16 -5.10
N PRO A 249 -11.18 -9.77 -4.11
CA PRO A 249 -11.76 -10.91 -3.40
C PRO A 249 -13.05 -10.47 -2.68
N SER A 250 -13.89 -11.46 -2.32
CA SER A 250 -15.11 -11.18 -1.56
C SER A 250 -14.79 -10.38 -0.29
N ARG A 251 -15.60 -9.37 -0.02
CA ARG A 251 -15.41 -8.43 1.09
C ARG A 251 -15.60 -9.14 2.42
N GLU A 252 -14.57 -9.22 3.24
CA GLU A 252 -14.72 -9.39 4.68
C GLU A 252 -14.60 -7.98 5.28
N LEU A 253 -15.71 -7.44 5.76
CA LEU A 253 -15.79 -6.11 6.33
C LEU A 253 -15.33 -6.15 7.79
N ALA A 254 -14.13 -5.64 8.04
CA ALA A 254 -13.61 -5.41 9.39
C ALA A 254 -13.44 -3.90 9.69
N ILE A 255 -14.17 -3.03 8.96
CA ILE A 255 -14.13 -1.59 9.23
C ILE A 255 -15.24 -1.27 10.23
N PRO A 256 -14.91 -0.71 11.40
CA PRO A 256 -15.89 -0.33 12.38
C PRO A 256 -16.81 0.75 11.83
N SER A 257 -18.11 0.65 12.16
CA SER A 257 -19.06 1.72 11.90
C SER A 257 -18.74 2.96 12.75
N ASP A 258 -19.32 4.10 12.42
CA ASP A 258 -19.15 5.31 13.24
C ASP A 258 -19.67 5.08 14.68
N GLU A 259 -20.72 4.31 14.88
CA GLU A 259 -21.22 3.91 16.21
C GLU A 259 -20.19 3.05 16.98
N ASP A 260 -19.54 2.11 16.29
CA ASP A 260 -18.45 1.33 16.89
C ASP A 260 -17.28 2.23 17.29
N LEU A 261 -16.91 3.19 16.42
CA LEU A 261 -15.86 4.16 16.70
C LEU A 261 -16.16 5.00 17.94
N GLU A 262 -17.39 5.50 18.07
CA GLU A 262 -17.82 6.28 19.23
C GLU A 262 -17.74 5.49 20.54
N SER A 263 -17.83 4.17 20.49
CA SER A 263 -17.68 3.31 21.67
C SER A 263 -16.23 3.16 22.14
N PHE A 264 -15.26 3.42 21.29
CA PHE A 264 -13.83 3.30 21.60
C PHE A 264 -13.19 4.58 22.12
N VAL A 265 -13.82 5.73 21.87
CA VAL A 265 -13.24 7.04 22.22
C VAL A 265 -13.91 7.65 23.45
N PRO A 266 -13.22 8.53 24.17
CA PRO A 266 -13.85 9.31 25.24
C PRO A 266 -15.07 10.07 24.72
N PRO A 267 -16.19 10.10 25.48
CA PRO A 267 -17.36 10.91 25.11
C PRO A 267 -16.96 12.38 24.93
N LYS A 268 -17.58 13.07 23.97
CA LYS A 268 -17.27 14.49 23.69
C LYS A 268 -17.39 15.36 24.93
N GLY A 269 -16.30 16.04 25.29
CA GLY A 269 -16.24 16.97 26.44
C GLY A 269 -15.95 16.27 27.78
N THR A 270 -15.64 14.98 27.80
CA THR A 270 -15.13 14.24 28.95
C THR A 270 -13.66 13.89 28.75
N GLY A 271 -13.00 13.51 29.84
CA GLY A 271 -11.59 13.08 29.79
C GLY A 271 -10.57 14.22 29.79
N GLY A 272 -9.31 13.82 29.78
CA GLY A 272 -8.16 14.70 29.70
C GLY A 272 -7.64 14.89 28.31
N SER A 273 -6.84 15.94 28.12
CA SER A 273 -6.16 16.15 26.84
C SER A 273 -4.78 16.79 27.00
N PHE A 274 -3.91 16.53 26.03
CA PHE A 274 -2.67 17.25 25.83
C PHE A 274 -2.28 17.29 24.36
N SER A 275 -1.50 18.29 23.96
CA SER A 275 -0.95 18.40 22.60
C SER A 275 0.58 18.30 22.65
N VAL A 276 1.15 17.67 21.64
CA VAL A 276 2.60 17.51 21.50
C VAL A 276 3.00 17.62 20.04
N ASP A 277 4.15 18.21 19.76
CA ASP A 277 4.75 18.23 18.43
C ASP A 277 4.98 16.82 17.90
N VAL A 278 4.53 16.54 16.67
CA VAL A 278 4.59 15.21 16.04
C VAL A 278 6.04 14.73 15.89
N GLU A 279 6.96 15.60 15.45
CA GLU A 279 8.36 15.23 15.28
C GLU A 279 9.05 14.98 16.61
N TYR A 280 8.74 15.79 17.62
CA TYR A 280 9.27 15.58 18.96
C TYR A 280 8.78 14.24 19.54
N LEU A 281 7.50 13.92 19.38
CA LEU A 281 6.93 12.65 19.87
C LEU A 281 7.55 11.44 19.15
N LYS A 282 7.67 11.48 17.82
CA LYS A 282 8.34 10.43 17.03
C LYS A 282 9.76 10.14 17.52
N ASN A 283 10.53 11.21 17.73
CA ASN A 283 11.90 11.09 18.22
C ASN A 283 11.95 10.58 19.66
N SER A 284 10.96 10.97 20.48
CA SER A 284 10.84 10.51 21.85
C SER A 284 10.54 9.03 21.93
N LEU A 285 9.59 8.54 21.13
CA LEU A 285 9.26 7.11 21.04
C LEU A 285 10.43 6.30 20.48
N GLY A 286 11.13 6.81 19.47
CA GLY A 286 12.34 6.17 18.93
C GLY A 286 13.46 5.97 19.97
N PHE A 287 13.53 6.82 20.99
CA PHE A 287 14.49 6.65 22.07
C PHE A 287 14.31 5.34 22.84
N PHE A 288 13.09 4.82 22.93
CA PHE A 288 12.78 3.60 23.67
C PHE A 288 13.04 2.31 22.86
N ASP A 289 13.20 2.38 21.54
CA ASP A 289 13.33 1.19 20.66
C ASP A 289 14.46 0.25 21.10
N GLY A 290 15.56 0.78 21.61
CA GLY A 290 16.71 -0.02 22.05
C GLY A 290 16.47 -0.85 23.32
N PHE A 291 15.37 -0.64 24.03
CA PHE A 291 15.05 -1.32 25.28
C PHE A 291 14.09 -2.51 25.09
N TYR A 292 13.41 -2.58 23.93
CA TYR A 292 12.52 -3.67 23.61
C TYR A 292 13.29 -4.78 22.89
N VAL A 293 13.57 -5.86 23.59
CA VAL A 293 14.29 -7.02 23.02
C VAL A 293 13.35 -8.22 22.95
N GLY A 294 12.97 -8.60 21.72
CA GLY A 294 12.19 -9.82 21.49
C GLY A 294 10.69 -9.74 21.82
N SER A 295 10.19 -8.58 22.21
CA SER A 295 8.74 -8.37 22.46
C SER A 295 7.97 -8.14 21.18
N VAL A 296 6.77 -8.73 21.08
CA VAL A 296 5.80 -8.48 20.00
C VAL A 296 5.15 -7.11 20.17
N TRP A 297 4.90 -6.71 21.41
CA TRP A 297 4.36 -5.41 21.80
C TRP A 297 5.42 -4.58 22.48
N LYS A 298 5.37 -3.27 22.26
CA LYS A 298 6.27 -2.30 22.88
C LYS A 298 5.45 -1.34 23.76
N PRO A 299 4.96 -1.80 24.93
CA PRO A 299 4.10 -1.00 25.76
C PRO A 299 4.86 0.24 26.26
N ILE A 300 4.23 1.39 26.11
CA ILE A 300 4.72 2.65 26.65
C ILE A 300 3.58 3.37 27.36
N ARG A 301 3.85 3.82 28.58
CA ARG A 301 2.88 4.51 29.42
C ARG A 301 3.00 6.01 29.24
N PHE A 302 1.88 6.66 29.00
CA PHE A 302 1.71 8.10 29.08
C PHE A 302 1.09 8.43 30.41
N GLU A 303 1.73 9.32 31.17
CA GLU A 303 1.25 9.79 32.47
C GLU A 303 1.07 11.31 32.39
N SER A 304 -0.09 11.81 32.76
CA SER A 304 -0.39 13.23 32.86
C SER A 304 -0.80 13.57 34.27
N ILE A 305 -0.33 14.73 34.77
CA ILE A 305 -0.75 15.30 36.04
C ILE A 305 -1.20 16.73 35.75
N ALA A 306 -2.39 17.10 36.24
CA ALA A 306 -2.98 18.42 36.01
C ALA A 306 -1.99 19.57 36.26
N ASN A 307 -1.87 20.44 35.27
CA ASN A 307 -0.96 21.59 35.27
C ASN A 307 0.54 21.22 35.38
N LYS A 308 0.92 20.00 35.02
CA LYS A 308 2.32 19.53 34.92
C LYS A 308 2.63 18.97 33.53
N GLU A 309 3.94 18.76 33.31
CA GLU A 309 4.41 18.13 32.10
C GLU A 309 3.88 16.71 32.00
N VAL A 310 3.50 16.31 30.75
CA VAL A 310 3.18 14.93 30.40
C VAL A 310 4.49 14.16 30.33
N VAL A 311 4.52 12.95 30.87
CA VAL A 311 5.69 12.07 30.79
C VAL A 311 5.36 10.79 30.06
N VAL A 312 6.36 10.28 29.34
CA VAL A 312 6.32 8.96 28.70
C VAL A 312 7.26 8.06 29.47
N ARG A 313 6.75 6.91 29.93
CA ARG A 313 7.52 5.97 30.74
C ARG A 313 7.55 4.59 30.09
N TYR A 314 8.75 4.02 30.01
CA TYR A 314 9.00 2.62 29.78
C TYR A 314 9.37 1.95 31.10
N LYS A 315 8.63 0.92 31.49
CA LYS A 315 8.87 0.16 32.71
C LYS A 315 9.14 -1.30 32.38
N HIS A 316 10.30 -1.79 32.78
CA HIS A 316 10.73 -3.18 32.67
C HIS A 316 11.39 -3.60 33.99
N PRO A 317 11.39 -4.89 34.39
CA PRO A 317 12.02 -5.34 35.62
C PRO A 317 13.48 -4.88 35.82
N THR A 318 14.19 -4.62 34.72
CA THR A 318 15.61 -4.19 34.74
C THR A 318 15.83 -2.72 34.40
N ALA A 319 14.78 -1.98 34.01
CA ALA A 319 14.88 -0.56 33.61
C ALA A 319 13.58 0.19 33.86
N ASP A 320 13.68 1.39 34.43
CA ASP A 320 12.57 2.35 34.52
C ASP A 320 13.07 3.66 33.90
N ILE A 321 12.52 4.01 32.75
CA ILE A 321 12.98 5.13 31.95
C ILE A 321 11.81 6.08 31.72
N THR A 322 12.03 7.34 32.12
CA THR A 322 11.01 8.38 31.98
C THR A 322 11.55 9.51 31.11
N LYS A 323 10.71 10.01 30.20
CA LYS A 323 11.00 11.16 29.37
C LYS A 323 9.85 12.14 29.41
N ALA A 324 10.12 13.40 29.76
CA ALA A 324 9.14 14.47 29.74
C ALA A 324 8.84 14.88 28.29
N LEU A 325 7.57 15.11 27.99
CA LEU A 325 7.12 15.74 26.74
C LEU A 325 6.95 17.25 27.00
N PRO A 326 7.26 18.11 26.03
CA PRO A 326 7.04 19.56 26.13
C PRO A 326 5.54 19.87 25.93
N SER A 327 4.73 19.36 26.84
CA SER A 327 3.27 19.44 26.79
C SER A 327 2.76 19.51 28.25
N MET A 328 1.65 20.21 28.44
CA MET A 328 0.96 20.28 29.73
C MET A 328 -0.45 19.68 29.54
N SER A 329 -0.87 18.88 30.48
CA SER A 329 -2.22 18.37 30.60
C SER A 329 -3.06 19.22 31.51
N ASP A 330 -4.36 19.33 31.25
CA ASP A 330 -5.34 19.98 32.11
C ASP A 330 -5.90 19.02 33.19
N THR A 331 -5.66 17.72 33.05
CA THR A 331 -6.20 16.66 33.91
C THR A 331 -5.13 15.63 34.29
N ASP A 332 -5.38 14.91 35.39
CA ASP A 332 -4.67 13.68 35.71
C ASP A 332 -5.18 12.54 34.85
N GLY A 333 -4.31 11.59 34.53
CA GLY A 333 -4.69 10.35 33.86
C GLY A 333 -3.47 9.59 33.32
N GLU A 334 -3.69 8.34 33.01
CA GLU A 334 -2.66 7.49 32.43
C GLU A 334 -3.25 6.50 31.39
N PHE A 335 -2.44 6.15 30.42
CA PHE A 335 -2.79 5.12 29.45
C PHE A 335 -1.53 4.48 28.86
N VAL A 336 -1.68 3.23 28.39
CA VAL A 336 -0.60 2.46 27.78
C VAL A 336 -0.92 2.21 26.32
N LEU A 337 0.04 2.50 25.43
CA LEU A 337 -0.08 2.25 24.00
C LEU A 337 1.11 1.41 23.49
N ASP A 338 0.95 0.79 22.33
CA ASP A 338 2.08 0.20 21.61
C ASP A 338 2.91 1.28 20.92
N SER A 339 4.11 1.54 21.45
CA SER A 339 5.05 2.55 20.95
C SER A 339 5.35 2.42 19.46
N ASP A 340 5.50 1.19 18.98
CA ASP A 340 5.82 0.92 17.56
C ASP A 340 4.67 1.31 16.65
N THR A 341 3.44 1.00 17.04
CA THR A 341 2.23 1.38 16.30
C THR A 341 2.06 2.89 16.26
N VAL A 342 2.14 3.57 17.42
CA VAL A 342 2.04 5.04 17.47
C VAL A 342 3.11 5.68 16.59
N ARG A 343 4.36 5.26 16.72
CA ARG A 343 5.46 5.79 15.94
C ARG A 343 5.30 5.53 14.44
N LYS A 344 4.91 4.32 14.02
CA LYS A 344 4.66 3.98 12.61
C LYS A 344 3.59 4.88 12.00
N VAL A 345 2.49 5.09 12.69
CA VAL A 345 1.43 6.00 12.24
C VAL A 345 1.98 7.42 12.08
N LEU A 346 2.60 7.98 13.12
CA LEU A 346 3.14 9.33 13.10
C LEU A 346 4.24 9.53 12.04
N MET A 347 5.00 8.50 11.70
CA MET A 347 6.02 8.56 10.62
C MET A 347 5.42 8.68 9.23
N LYS A 348 4.16 8.32 9.03
CA LYS A 348 3.47 8.32 7.74
C LYS A 348 2.49 9.46 7.58
N VAL A 349 2.10 10.09 8.69
CA VAL A 349 1.23 11.26 8.66
C VAL A 349 1.91 12.39 7.89
N THR A 350 1.20 12.95 6.92
CA THR A 350 1.65 14.07 6.09
C THR A 350 1.07 15.38 6.60
N ASP A 351 1.89 16.41 6.69
CA ASP A 351 1.41 17.76 7.03
C ASP A 351 0.71 18.38 5.80
N LYS A 352 -0.61 18.36 5.82
CA LYS A 352 -1.49 18.88 4.75
C LYS A 352 -1.78 20.38 4.88
N ARG A 353 -1.25 21.07 5.90
CA ARG A 353 -1.50 22.50 6.11
C ARG A 353 -0.80 23.33 5.04
N GLU A 354 -1.43 24.41 4.60
CA GLU A 354 -0.82 25.42 3.71
C GLU A 354 0.32 26.14 4.41
N ASP A 355 0.09 26.55 5.68
CA ASP A 355 1.09 27.20 6.53
C ASP A 355 1.81 26.16 7.40
N LYS A 356 3.08 25.95 7.11
CA LYS A 356 3.98 25.03 7.82
C LYS A 356 4.96 25.76 8.73
N THR A 357 4.69 27.02 9.08
CA THR A 357 5.59 27.82 9.97
C THR A 357 5.55 27.38 11.42
N THR A 358 4.45 26.78 11.86
CA THR A 358 4.31 26.19 13.19
C THR A 358 4.49 24.68 13.15
N PRO A 359 4.99 24.02 14.21
CA PRO A 359 5.04 22.57 14.29
C PRO A 359 3.67 21.91 14.09
N LEU A 360 3.66 20.71 13.50
CA LEU A 360 2.46 19.88 13.43
C LEU A 360 2.22 19.24 14.80
N GLU A 361 1.07 19.49 15.38
CA GLU A 361 0.72 18.96 16.71
C GLU A 361 -0.20 17.75 16.60
N ALA A 362 0.03 16.77 17.46
CA ALA A 362 -0.85 15.66 17.77
C ALA A 362 -1.51 15.95 19.13
N LYS A 363 -2.85 16.04 19.14
CA LYS A 363 -3.66 16.22 20.33
C LYS A 363 -4.21 14.87 20.77
N PHE A 364 -3.84 14.40 21.92
CA PHE A 364 -4.35 13.19 22.55
C PHE A 364 -5.51 13.53 23.48
N ILE A 365 -6.59 12.78 23.36
CA ILE A 365 -7.80 12.87 24.21
C ILE A 365 -8.01 11.48 24.78
N PHE A 366 -8.10 11.39 26.11
CA PHE A 366 -8.16 10.13 26.85
C PHE A 366 -9.11 10.21 28.03
N ASP A 367 -9.64 9.08 28.42
CA ASP A 367 -10.49 8.89 29.59
C ASP A 367 -10.18 7.49 30.15
N ASP A 368 -10.11 7.33 31.46
CA ASP A 368 -9.71 6.05 32.08
C ASP A 368 -10.67 4.90 31.69
N ASP A 369 -11.94 5.21 31.54
CA ASP A 369 -12.99 4.22 31.20
C ASP A 369 -13.07 3.89 29.70
N ALA A 370 -12.53 4.74 28.81
CA ALA A 370 -12.57 4.49 27.38
C ALA A 370 -11.49 3.45 26.96
N PRO A 371 -11.82 2.46 26.10
CA PRO A 371 -10.84 1.46 25.66
C PRO A 371 -9.79 2.01 24.69
N GLY A 372 -10.00 3.19 24.13
CA GLY A 372 -9.09 3.85 23.20
C GLY A 372 -8.68 5.24 23.61
N VAL A 373 -7.67 5.76 22.92
CA VAL A 373 -7.17 7.13 23.02
C VAL A 373 -7.33 7.77 21.65
N LEU A 374 -8.07 8.88 21.59
CA LEU A 374 -8.23 9.63 20.36
C LEU A 374 -7.04 10.56 20.17
N CYS A 375 -6.40 10.50 19.02
CA CYS A 375 -5.34 11.39 18.59
C CYS A 375 -5.79 12.17 17.35
N GLU A 376 -5.92 13.48 17.48
CA GLU A 376 -6.23 14.39 16.39
C GLU A 376 -4.96 15.06 15.89
N ILE A 377 -4.71 15.04 14.58
CA ILE A 377 -3.57 15.73 13.96
C ILE A 377 -4.09 16.71 12.92
N GLY A 378 -4.04 17.99 13.27
CA GLY A 378 -4.71 19.03 12.52
C GLY A 378 -6.20 18.72 12.36
N ASN A 379 -6.76 19.07 11.18
CA ASN A 379 -8.14 18.72 10.79
C ASN A 379 -8.19 17.51 9.83
N TYR A 380 -7.06 16.82 9.65
CA TYR A 380 -6.88 15.86 8.57
C TYR A 380 -6.85 14.42 9.05
N TYR A 381 -6.50 14.19 10.31
CA TYR A 381 -6.43 12.84 10.87
C TYR A 381 -7.15 12.74 12.20
N SER A 382 -7.96 11.70 12.33
CA SER A 382 -8.58 11.26 13.57
C SER A 382 -8.17 9.81 13.79
N ILE A 383 -7.37 9.56 14.82
CA ILE A 383 -6.71 8.28 15.06
C ILE A 383 -7.10 7.76 16.42
N VAL A 384 -7.66 6.58 16.48
CA VAL A 384 -7.98 5.90 17.74
C VAL A 384 -6.96 4.81 17.98
N PHE A 385 -6.11 4.98 18.97
CA PHE A 385 -5.20 3.94 19.44
C PHE A 385 -5.89 3.11 20.53
N CYS A 386 -5.89 1.78 20.38
CA CYS A 386 -6.38 0.88 21.43
C CYS A 386 -5.40 0.86 22.60
N LYS A 387 -5.91 1.01 23.81
CA LYS A 387 -5.10 0.87 25.03
C LYS A 387 -4.65 -0.59 25.19
N LEU A 388 -3.43 -0.77 25.67
CA LEU A 388 -2.95 -2.07 26.11
C LEU A 388 -3.28 -2.28 27.58
N ASN A 389 -3.60 -3.50 27.96
CA ASN A 389 -3.78 -3.86 29.36
C ASN A 389 -2.40 -4.00 30.03
N ASP A 390 -2.26 -3.49 31.27
CA ASP A 390 -1.02 -3.58 32.03
C ASP A 390 -0.55 -5.03 32.32
N ASP A 391 -1.44 -6.02 32.20
CA ASP A 391 -1.19 -7.43 32.51
C ASP A 391 -0.64 -8.23 31.31
N GLU A 392 -0.48 -7.67 30.12
CA GLU A 392 0.08 -8.38 28.95
C GLU A 392 1.61 -8.47 28.95
N ASP A 393 2.29 -8.03 30.03
CA ASP A 393 3.75 -8.03 30.21
C ASP A 393 4.30 -9.29 30.94
N SER A 394 3.61 -10.42 30.92
CA SER A 394 4.08 -11.64 31.57
C SER A 394 4.46 -12.76 30.62
#